data_af3ce8f244432961a3219c98759ac359
#
_entry.id   af3ce8f244432961a3219c98759ac359
#
_cell.length_a   1.000
_cell.length_b   1.000
_cell.length_c   1.000
_cell.angle_alpha   90.00
_cell.angle_beta   90.00
_cell.angle_gamma   90.00
#
_symmetry.space_group_name_H-M   'P 1'
#
loop_
_entity.id
_entity.type
_entity.pdbx_description
1 polymer ?
#
loop_
_entity_poly.entity_id
_entity_poly.type
_entity_poly.pdbx_seq_one_letter_code
_entity_poly.pdbx_strand_id
1 'polypeptide(L)'
;MDAQRDIFRHEAWFGQYVDRFLTGDAAHDAHIELKREHSLLVLGNARAIVSEAVAAGTMDVVSARAALLGALYHDIGRFRQYRRWQTFSDARSTNHGLLGGRVLNEERP
;
A
#
# COMPACT_ATOMS: atom_id res chain seq x y z
N MET A 1 15.75 -1.75 -14.79
CA MET A 1 14.93 -2.94 -14.95
C MET A 1 13.47 -2.57 -14.81
N ASP A 2 12.64 -3.15 -15.63
CA ASP A 2 11.24 -2.76 -15.79
C ASP A 2 10.41 -2.95 -14.53
N ALA A 3 10.66 -4.00 -13.74
CA ALA A 3 9.94 -4.25 -12.50
C ALA A 3 10.19 -3.14 -11.48
N GLN A 4 11.42 -2.63 -11.38
CA GLN A 4 11.74 -1.53 -10.48
C GLN A 4 11.11 -0.22 -10.91
N ARG A 5 11.12 0.08 -12.23
CA ARG A 5 10.43 1.26 -12.77
C ARG A 5 8.93 1.19 -12.51
N ASP A 6 8.35 0.01 -12.67
CA ASP A 6 6.94 -0.24 -12.43
C ASP A 6 6.59 0.03 -10.96
N ILE A 7 7.42 -0.43 -10.02
CA ILE A 7 7.22 -0.20 -8.60
C ILE A 7 7.35 1.29 -8.25
N PHE A 8 8.34 2.00 -8.80
CA PHE A 8 8.46 3.44 -8.58
C PHE A 8 7.23 4.21 -9.07
N ARG A 9 6.68 3.83 -10.20
CA ARG A 9 5.45 4.41 -10.73
C ARG A 9 4.28 4.17 -9.78
N HIS A 10 4.16 2.97 -9.25
CA HIS A 10 3.13 2.64 -8.27
C HIS A 10 3.34 3.36 -6.94
N GLU A 11 4.57 3.51 -6.48
CA GLU A 11 4.87 4.29 -5.26
C GLU A 11 4.43 5.75 -5.43
N ALA A 12 4.72 6.36 -6.58
CA ALA A 12 4.31 7.72 -6.87
C ALA A 12 2.79 7.85 -6.88
N TRP A 13 2.09 6.91 -7.51
CA TRP A 13 0.63 6.88 -7.50
C TRP A 13 0.09 6.71 -6.08
N PHE A 14 0.68 5.79 -5.31
CA PHE A 14 0.29 5.55 -3.92
C PHE A 14 0.36 6.82 -3.08
N GLY A 15 1.48 7.56 -3.17
CA GLY A 15 1.66 8.82 -2.46
C GLY A 15 0.58 9.84 -2.83
N GLN A 16 0.30 10.00 -4.11
CA GLN A 16 -0.74 10.89 -4.60
C GLN A 16 -2.13 10.48 -4.13
N TYR A 17 -2.40 9.17 -4.13
CA TYR A 17 -3.68 8.64 -3.65
C TYR A 17 -3.86 8.95 -2.16
N VAL A 18 -2.86 8.67 -1.33
CA VAL A 18 -2.91 8.93 0.11
C VAL A 18 -3.12 10.41 0.41
N ASP A 19 -2.49 11.30 -0.37
CA ASP A 19 -2.63 12.75 -0.21
C ASP A 19 -4.09 13.21 -0.33
N ARG A 20 -4.92 12.50 -1.06
CA ARG A 20 -6.37 12.81 -1.17
C ARG A 20 -7.10 12.72 0.16
N PHE A 21 -6.53 12.02 1.14
CA PHE A 21 -7.17 11.80 2.45
C PHE A 21 -6.69 12.76 3.52
N LEU A 22 -5.72 13.61 3.21
CA LEU A 22 -5.25 14.65 4.13
C LEU A 22 -6.27 15.79 4.15
N THR A 23 -6.59 16.30 5.34
CA THR A 23 -7.66 17.27 5.55
C THR A 23 -7.18 18.60 6.13
N GLY A 24 -5.95 18.65 6.66
CA GLY A 24 -5.45 19.76 7.45
C GLY A 24 -5.74 19.62 8.94
N ASP A 25 -6.58 18.67 9.35
CA ASP A 25 -6.78 18.34 10.75
C ASP A 25 -5.62 17.47 11.24
N ALA A 26 -4.89 17.93 12.25
CA ALA A 26 -3.67 17.28 12.70
C ALA A 26 -3.88 15.85 13.18
N ALA A 27 -4.95 15.61 13.94
CA ALA A 27 -5.23 14.27 14.48
C ALA A 27 -5.62 13.29 13.38
N HIS A 28 -6.51 13.71 12.46
CA HIS A 28 -6.90 12.90 11.31
C HIS A 28 -5.69 12.58 10.43
N ASP A 29 -4.93 13.60 10.09
CA ASP A 29 -3.79 13.47 9.18
C ASP A 29 -2.68 12.59 9.78
N ALA A 30 -2.49 12.63 11.11
CA ALA A 30 -1.55 11.75 11.79
C ALA A 30 -1.91 10.25 11.59
N HIS A 31 -3.19 9.92 11.63
CA HIS A 31 -3.65 8.55 11.37
C HIS A 31 -3.43 8.13 9.90
N ILE A 32 -3.67 9.04 8.98
CA ILE A 32 -3.40 8.79 7.55
C ILE A 32 -1.90 8.57 7.32
N GLU A 33 -1.06 9.45 7.86
CA GLU A 33 0.40 9.35 7.72
C GLU A 33 0.95 8.09 8.39
N LEU A 34 0.38 7.65 9.49
CA LEU A 34 0.76 6.40 10.15
C LEU A 34 0.63 5.22 9.19
N LYS A 35 -0.46 5.15 8.45
CA LYS A 35 -0.69 4.06 7.49
C LYS A 35 0.13 4.21 6.21
N ARG A 36 0.41 5.44 5.79
CA ARG A 36 1.36 5.69 4.70
C ARG A 36 2.74 5.13 5.07
N GLU A 37 3.26 5.52 6.22
CA GLU A 37 4.56 5.09 6.70
C GLU A 37 4.65 3.58 6.86
N HIS A 38 3.60 2.97 7.41
CA HIS A 38 3.52 1.53 7.58
C HIS A 38 3.61 0.81 6.23
N SER A 39 2.86 1.24 5.23
CA SER A 39 2.87 0.62 3.90
C SER A 39 4.24 0.76 3.23
N LEU A 40 4.88 1.92 3.34
CA LEU A 40 6.21 2.13 2.77
C LEU A 40 7.28 1.33 3.50
N LEU A 41 7.17 1.15 4.81
CA LEU A 41 8.07 0.29 5.59
C LEU A 41 7.93 -1.17 5.15
N VAL A 42 6.70 -1.66 4.98
CA VAL A 42 6.44 -3.02 4.51
C VAL A 42 7.02 -3.22 3.12
N LEU A 43 6.86 -2.24 2.23
CA LEU A 43 7.45 -2.30 0.89
C LEU A 43 8.98 -2.35 0.96
N GLY A 44 9.61 -1.56 1.82
CA GLY A 44 11.06 -1.58 2.02
C GLY A 44 11.57 -2.93 2.49
N ASN A 45 10.87 -3.55 3.44
CA ASN A 45 11.19 -4.89 3.91
C ASN A 45 11.02 -5.93 2.82
N ALA A 46 9.94 -5.82 2.03
CA ALA A 46 9.70 -6.72 0.90
C ALA A 46 10.80 -6.59 -0.17
N ARG A 47 11.28 -5.37 -0.44
CA ARG A 47 12.40 -5.16 -1.38
C ARG A 47 13.65 -5.90 -0.95
N ALA A 48 14.00 -5.84 0.33
CA ALA A 48 15.18 -6.53 0.85
C ALA A 48 15.07 -8.05 0.68
N ILE A 49 13.92 -8.61 1.05
CA ILE A 49 13.66 -10.05 0.94
C ILE A 49 13.66 -10.50 -0.53
N VAL A 50 12.95 -9.77 -1.39
CA VAL A 50 12.82 -10.08 -2.81
C VAL A 50 14.16 -9.99 -3.53
N SER A 51 14.95 -8.94 -3.26
CA SER A 51 16.27 -8.78 -3.87
C SER A 51 17.18 -9.96 -3.56
N GLU A 52 17.18 -10.41 -2.32
CA GLU A 52 17.96 -11.56 -1.90
C GLU A 52 17.47 -12.85 -2.56
N ALA A 53 16.16 -13.07 -2.61
CA ALA A 53 15.57 -14.26 -3.23
C ALA A 53 15.82 -14.33 -4.73
N VAL A 54 15.72 -13.21 -5.43
CA VAL A 54 16.02 -13.13 -6.88
C VAL A 54 17.49 -13.40 -7.13
N ALA A 55 18.39 -12.80 -6.34
CA ALA A 55 19.84 -13.02 -6.45
C ALA A 55 20.22 -14.48 -6.18
N ALA A 56 19.52 -15.13 -5.25
CA ALA A 56 19.73 -16.54 -4.95
C ALA A 56 19.09 -17.51 -5.94
N GLY A 57 18.32 -17.00 -6.90
CA GLY A 57 17.63 -17.81 -7.91
C GLY A 57 16.40 -18.55 -7.39
N THR A 58 15.89 -18.17 -6.21
CA THR A 58 14.71 -18.81 -5.58
C THR A 58 13.39 -18.11 -5.90
N MET A 59 13.43 -16.97 -6.59
CA MET A 59 12.25 -16.22 -6.97
C MET A 59 12.43 -15.63 -8.36
N ASP A 60 11.42 -15.78 -9.21
CA ASP A 60 11.43 -15.19 -10.55
C ASP A 60 10.95 -13.72 -10.52
N VAL A 61 11.09 -13.03 -11.64
CA VAL A 61 10.75 -11.60 -11.77
C VAL A 61 9.25 -11.35 -11.61
N VAL A 62 8.41 -12.26 -12.10
CA VAL A 62 6.95 -12.13 -12.01
C VAL A 62 6.49 -12.23 -10.57
N SER A 63 7.00 -13.23 -9.85
CA SER A 63 6.70 -13.39 -8.40
C SER A 63 7.24 -12.24 -7.59
N ALA A 64 8.44 -11.74 -7.93
CA ALA A 64 9.05 -10.59 -7.27
C ALA A 64 8.17 -9.34 -7.42
N ARG A 65 7.67 -9.07 -8.63
CA ARG A 65 6.78 -7.94 -8.89
C ARG A 65 5.48 -8.07 -8.08
N ALA A 66 4.88 -9.25 -8.08
CA ALA A 66 3.66 -9.52 -7.32
C ALA A 66 3.85 -9.29 -5.82
N ALA A 67 4.99 -9.74 -5.28
CA ALA A 67 5.31 -9.55 -3.86
C ALA A 67 5.47 -8.07 -3.50
N LEU A 68 6.14 -7.28 -4.34
CA LEU A 68 6.34 -5.85 -4.12
C LEU A 68 5.03 -5.07 -4.22
N LEU A 69 4.21 -5.34 -5.23
CA LEU A 69 2.90 -4.72 -5.37
C LEU A 69 1.97 -5.10 -4.23
N GLY A 70 1.98 -6.37 -3.82
CA GLY A 70 1.21 -6.83 -2.68
C GLY A 70 1.61 -6.11 -1.39
N ALA A 71 2.90 -5.94 -1.17
CA ALA A 71 3.41 -5.21 0.00
C ALA A 71 2.94 -3.74 0.00
N LEU A 72 3.05 -3.05 -1.14
CA LEU A 72 2.64 -1.65 -1.25
C LEU A 72 1.14 -1.48 -1.01
N TYR A 73 0.33 -2.34 -1.60
CA TYR A 73 -1.13 -2.17 -1.60
C TYR A 73 -1.88 -2.96 -0.53
N HIS A 74 -1.19 -3.72 0.34
CA HIS A 74 -1.88 -4.61 1.28
C HIS A 74 -2.87 -3.88 2.21
N ASP A 75 -2.60 -2.62 2.53
CA ASP A 75 -3.43 -1.81 3.42
C ASP A 75 -4.08 -0.61 2.71
N ILE A 76 -4.19 -0.63 1.38
CA ILE A 76 -4.72 0.51 0.61
C ILE A 76 -6.16 0.87 1.03
N GLY A 77 -6.92 -0.07 1.53
CA GLY A 77 -8.28 0.16 2.02
C GLY A 77 -8.35 0.95 3.33
N ARG A 78 -7.25 1.02 4.09
CA ARG A 78 -7.21 1.72 5.39
C ARG A 78 -7.53 3.20 5.30
N PHE A 79 -7.11 3.86 4.22
CA PHE A 79 -7.33 5.30 4.04
C PHE A 79 -8.82 5.61 3.86
N ARG A 80 -9.51 4.90 3.00
CA ARG A 80 -10.96 5.02 2.79
C ARG A 80 -11.72 4.60 4.04
N GLN A 81 -11.30 3.56 4.72
CA GLN A 81 -11.87 3.11 5.98
C GLN A 81 -11.81 4.23 7.03
N TYR A 82 -10.64 4.81 7.24
CA TYR A 82 -10.48 5.83 8.25
C TYR A 82 -11.28 7.10 7.93
N ARG A 83 -11.27 7.51 6.66
CA ARG A 83 -12.05 8.68 6.24
C ARG A 83 -13.54 8.52 6.55
N ARG A 84 -14.09 7.34 6.30
CA ARG A 84 -15.52 7.10 6.48
C ARG A 84 -15.92 6.83 7.93
N TRP A 85 -15.15 6.02 8.63
CA TRP A 85 -15.54 5.53 9.97
C TRP A 85 -14.67 6.04 11.10
N GLN A 86 -13.60 6.77 10.84
CA GLN A 86 -12.65 7.30 11.81
C GLN A 86 -12.11 6.22 12.76
N THR A 87 -11.89 5.02 12.24
CA THR A 87 -11.33 3.88 12.95
C THR A 87 -10.63 2.94 11.98
N PHE A 88 -9.64 2.19 12.48
CA PHE A 88 -9.03 1.09 11.76
C PHE A 88 -9.56 -0.27 12.21
N SER A 89 -10.63 -0.28 13.02
CA SER A 89 -11.28 -1.52 13.45
C SER A 89 -12.22 -2.04 12.37
N ASP A 90 -11.91 -3.21 11.81
CA ASP A 90 -12.78 -3.85 10.82
C ASP A 90 -14.14 -4.19 11.44
N ALA A 91 -14.16 -4.59 12.72
CA ALA A 91 -15.40 -4.92 13.43
C ALA A 91 -16.35 -3.72 13.57
N ARG A 92 -15.79 -2.50 13.62
CA ARG A 92 -16.57 -1.26 13.77
C ARG A 92 -16.87 -0.58 12.43
N SER A 93 -16.40 -1.13 11.33
CA SER A 93 -16.54 -0.50 10.02
C SER A 93 -16.81 -1.55 8.95
N THR A 94 -15.77 -1.99 8.25
CA THR A 94 -15.84 -2.99 7.19
C THR A 94 -14.49 -3.71 7.10
N ASN A 95 -14.46 -4.83 6.39
CA ASN A 95 -13.22 -5.54 6.16
C ASN A 95 -12.30 -4.69 5.27
N HIS A 96 -11.15 -4.27 5.80
CA HIS A 96 -10.25 -3.38 5.07
C HIS A 96 -9.61 -4.05 3.85
N GLY A 97 -9.44 -5.36 3.87
CA GLY A 97 -8.92 -6.11 2.72
C GLY A 97 -9.89 -6.10 1.55
N LEU A 98 -11.18 -6.32 1.81
CA LEU A 98 -12.22 -6.21 0.77
C LEU A 98 -12.33 -4.78 0.24
N LEU A 99 -12.27 -3.80 1.13
CA LEU A 99 -12.29 -2.39 0.75
C LEU A 99 -11.08 -2.04 -0.12
N GLY A 100 -9.90 -2.56 0.22
CA GLY A 100 -8.70 -2.41 -0.59
C GLY A 100 -8.86 -2.97 -1.99
N GLY A 101 -9.46 -4.15 -2.11
CA GLY A 101 -9.77 -4.75 -3.41
C GLY A 101 -10.68 -3.86 -4.25
N ARG A 102 -11.68 -3.23 -3.64
CA ARG A 102 -12.56 -2.27 -4.32
C ARG A 102 -11.81 -1.04 -4.79
N VAL A 103 -10.93 -0.49 -3.94
CA VAL A 103 -10.09 0.66 -4.31
C VAL A 103 -9.26 0.34 -5.54
N LEU A 104 -8.56 -0.79 -5.55
CA LEU A 104 -7.71 -1.18 -6.68
C LEU A 104 -8.52 -1.41 -7.95
N ASN A 105 -9.70 -2.00 -7.83
CA ASN A 105 -10.58 -2.22 -8.98
C ASN A 105 -11.12 -0.92 -9.54
N GLU A 106 -11.44 0.07 -8.71
CA GLU A 106 -11.93 1.37 -9.14
C GLU A 106 -10.82 2.26 -9.70
N GLU A 107 -9.69 2.33 -9.00
CA GLU A 107 -8.61 3.27 -9.34
C GLU A 107 -7.67 2.74 -10.42
N ARG A 108 -7.44 1.44 -10.48
CA ARG A 108 -6.58 0.77 -11.48
C ARG A 108 -5.21 1.44 -11.63
N PRO A 109 -4.47 1.58 -10.52
CA PRO A 109 -3.19 2.28 -10.54
C PRO A 109 -2.13 1.67 -11.47
#